data_8d9a6e9373dd34bab3c9fdcda8fcca43
#
_entry.id   8d9a6e9373dd34bab3c9fdcda8fcca43
#
_cell.length_a   1.000
_cell.length_b   1.000
_cell.length_c   1.000
_cell.angle_alpha   90.00
_cell.angle_beta   90.00
_cell.angle_gamma   90.00
#
_symmetry.space_group_name_H-M   'P 1'
#
loop_
_entity.id
_entity.type
_entity.pdbx_description
1 polymer ?
#
loop_
_entity_poly.entity_id
_entity_poly.type
_entity_poly.pdbx_seq_one_letter_code
_entity_poly.pdbx_strand_id
1 'polypeptide(L)'
;IWSALDVLRVERIDHGVQSSRDPALMARLAKERVPLTVCPLSNLKLCVVPDLGQHNLGQLLDAGLCVTVNSDDPAYFGGYVNDNYVQTFAATGLDARQAWQLAANSFEASFVEPEVRQGYVAQLDTYFRQFAESSAAQAQP
;
A
#
# COMPACT_ATOMS: atom_id res chain seq x y z
N ILE A 1 12.60 10.70 8.09
CA ILE A 1 12.45 10.45 6.63
C ILE A 1 13.31 11.42 5.83
N TRP A 2 13.27 12.74 6.08
CA TRP A 2 14.10 13.72 5.36
C TRP A 2 15.58 13.32 5.30
N SER A 3 16.19 12.98 6.43
CA SER A 3 17.60 12.56 6.48
C SER A 3 17.87 11.27 5.70
N ALA A 4 16.91 10.35 5.67
CA ALA A 4 17.02 9.13 4.88
C ALA A 4 17.07 9.44 3.37
N LEU A 5 16.23 10.39 2.93
CA LEU A 5 16.20 10.82 1.53
C LEU A 5 17.42 11.67 1.14
N ASP A 6 17.78 12.67 1.98
CA ASP A 6 18.80 13.66 1.62
C ASP A 6 20.22 13.18 1.82
N VAL A 7 20.47 12.42 2.90
CA VAL A 7 21.80 11.99 3.30
C VAL A 7 22.09 10.55 2.84
N LEU A 8 21.16 9.63 3.15
CA LEU A 8 21.36 8.22 2.83
C LEU A 8 20.92 7.86 1.40
N ARG A 9 20.10 8.72 0.78
CA ARG A 9 19.56 8.54 -0.59
C ARG A 9 18.87 7.18 -0.77
N VAL A 10 18.05 6.83 0.22
CA VAL A 10 17.32 5.56 0.19
C VAL A 10 16.29 5.55 -0.93
N GLU A 11 16.06 4.37 -1.51
CA GLU A 11 15.11 4.15 -2.61
C GLU A 11 13.72 3.74 -2.11
N ARG A 12 13.58 3.43 -0.81
CA ARG A 12 12.34 3.02 -0.16
C ARG A 12 12.38 3.37 1.33
N ILE A 13 11.22 3.65 1.91
CA ILE A 13 11.03 3.91 3.34
C ILE A 13 10.12 2.84 3.91
N ASP A 14 10.56 2.15 4.95
CA ASP A 14 9.72 1.20 5.66
C ASP A 14 8.68 1.93 6.51
N HIS A 15 7.44 1.43 6.52
CA HIS A 15 6.24 2.02 7.09
C HIS A 15 5.91 3.41 6.53
N GLY A 16 6.57 4.45 7.01
CA GLY A 16 6.44 5.81 6.50
C GLY A 16 5.14 6.54 6.86
N VAL A 17 4.25 5.93 7.66
CA VAL A 17 2.89 6.47 7.96
C VAL A 17 2.91 7.84 8.64
N GLN A 18 3.98 8.19 9.35
CA GLN A 18 4.14 9.50 9.97
C GLN A 18 4.41 10.64 8.97
N SER A 19 4.70 10.32 7.70
CA SER A 19 4.85 11.34 6.64
C SER A 19 3.59 12.20 6.47
N SER A 20 2.41 11.68 6.81
CA SER A 20 1.14 12.42 6.77
C SER A 20 1.11 13.70 7.63
N ARG A 21 2.05 13.83 8.58
CA ARG A 21 2.18 15.03 9.42
C ARG A 21 3.00 16.16 8.80
N ASP A 22 3.62 15.91 7.66
CA ASP A 22 4.48 16.88 6.95
C ASP A 22 4.03 17.00 5.48
N PRO A 23 3.25 18.04 5.14
CA PRO A 23 2.76 18.22 3.78
C PRO A 23 3.87 18.38 2.72
N ALA A 24 5.02 18.98 3.10
CA ALA A 24 6.15 19.12 2.18
C ALA A 24 6.80 17.75 1.89
N LEU A 25 6.93 16.91 2.92
CA LEU A 25 7.39 15.54 2.76
C LEU A 25 6.43 14.70 1.91
N MET A 26 5.14 14.82 2.18
CA MET A 26 4.09 14.14 1.36
C MET A 26 4.22 14.51 -0.12
N ALA A 27 4.30 15.80 -0.42
CA ALA A 27 4.45 16.29 -1.80
C ALA A 27 5.73 15.76 -2.47
N ARG A 28 6.83 15.70 -1.73
CA ARG A 28 8.10 15.15 -2.22
C ARG A 28 8.01 13.65 -2.49
N LEU A 29 7.50 12.87 -1.54
CA LEU A 29 7.35 11.41 -1.67
C LEU A 29 6.45 11.04 -2.85
N ALA A 30 5.34 11.77 -3.05
CA ALA A 30 4.45 11.59 -4.19
C ALA A 30 5.15 11.92 -5.53
N LYS A 31 5.84 13.07 -5.60
CA LYS A 31 6.55 13.54 -6.81
C LYS A 31 7.68 12.59 -7.22
N GLU A 32 8.48 12.15 -6.24
CA GLU A 32 9.64 11.28 -6.47
C GLU A 32 9.27 9.79 -6.53
N ARG A 33 8.00 9.46 -6.26
CA ARG A 33 7.50 8.09 -6.22
C ARG A 33 8.30 7.18 -5.27
N VAL A 34 8.78 7.74 -4.14
CA VAL A 34 9.51 6.95 -3.14
C VAL A 34 8.53 6.00 -2.45
N PRO A 35 8.73 4.67 -2.53
CA PRO A 35 7.79 3.72 -1.97
C PRO A 35 7.79 3.73 -0.44
N LEU A 36 6.58 3.53 0.13
CA LEU A 36 6.37 3.31 1.56
C LEU A 36 5.83 1.89 1.79
N THR A 37 6.53 1.08 2.56
CA THR A 37 6.11 -0.31 2.88
C THR A 37 5.23 -0.31 4.12
N VAL A 38 3.97 0.08 3.97
CA VAL A 38 3.02 0.22 5.06
C VAL A 38 2.58 -1.15 5.58
N CYS A 39 2.57 -1.31 6.93
CA CYS A 39 2.23 -2.56 7.60
C CYS A 39 1.08 -2.32 8.59
N PRO A 40 -0.19 -2.37 8.15
CA PRO A 40 -1.33 -1.91 8.95
C PRO A 40 -1.51 -2.65 10.29
N LEU A 41 -1.42 -3.99 10.30
CA LEU A 41 -1.57 -4.77 11.53
C LEU A 41 -0.43 -4.52 12.51
N SER A 42 0.80 -4.35 12.02
CA SER A 42 1.94 -3.92 12.84
C SER A 42 1.70 -2.54 13.42
N ASN A 43 1.24 -1.57 12.62
CA ASN A 43 0.95 -0.22 13.08
C ASN A 43 -0.12 -0.20 14.17
N LEU A 44 -1.15 -1.06 14.07
CA LEU A 44 -2.14 -1.24 15.12
C LEU A 44 -1.51 -1.82 16.40
N LYS A 45 -0.77 -2.93 16.29
CA LYS A 45 -0.15 -3.60 17.43
C LYS A 45 0.86 -2.73 18.18
N LEU A 46 1.58 -1.90 17.44
CA LEU A 46 2.55 -0.94 18.01
C LEU A 46 1.90 0.38 18.45
N CYS A 47 0.56 0.46 18.46
CA CYS A 47 -0.19 1.64 18.88
C CYS A 47 0.18 2.92 18.09
N VAL A 48 0.63 2.77 16.83
CA VAL A 48 0.86 3.89 15.92
C VAL A 48 -0.48 4.50 15.49
N VAL A 49 -1.52 3.66 15.39
CA VAL A 49 -2.93 4.04 15.24
C VAL A 49 -3.74 3.39 16.37
N PRO A 50 -4.82 4.04 16.87
CA PRO A 50 -5.63 3.48 17.95
C PRO A 50 -6.50 2.31 17.51
N ASP A 51 -6.95 2.32 16.26
CA ASP A 51 -7.68 1.25 15.59
C ASP A 51 -7.44 1.29 14.07
N LEU A 52 -7.77 0.20 13.36
CA LEU A 52 -7.56 0.12 11.91
C LEU A 52 -8.43 1.09 11.11
N GLY A 53 -9.60 1.45 11.60
CA GLY A 53 -10.48 2.40 10.93
C GLY A 53 -9.89 3.81 10.87
N GLN A 54 -8.93 4.12 11.74
CA GLN A 54 -8.20 5.40 11.76
C GLN A 54 -6.84 5.30 11.04
N HIS A 55 -6.56 4.19 10.39
CA HIS A 55 -5.30 4.04 9.65
C HIS A 55 -5.28 4.94 8.41
N ASN A 56 -4.21 5.69 8.22
CA ASN A 56 -4.08 6.69 7.15
C ASN A 56 -3.68 6.14 5.78
N LEU A 57 -3.75 4.82 5.56
CA LEU A 57 -3.37 4.17 4.29
C LEU A 57 -4.09 4.79 3.08
N GLY A 58 -5.42 4.96 3.18
CA GLY A 58 -6.23 5.58 2.12
C GLY A 58 -5.81 7.04 1.87
N GLN A 59 -5.59 7.83 2.92
CA GLN A 59 -5.12 9.21 2.80
C GLN A 59 -3.78 9.30 2.06
N LEU A 60 -2.82 8.42 2.38
CA LEU A 60 -1.52 8.38 1.71
C LEU A 60 -1.66 8.00 0.23
N LEU A 61 -2.52 7.01 -0.06
CA LEU A 61 -2.79 6.57 -1.43
C LEU A 61 -3.45 7.67 -2.26
N ASP A 62 -4.48 8.32 -1.72
CA ASP A 62 -5.23 9.40 -2.38
C ASP A 62 -4.36 10.64 -2.61
N ALA A 63 -3.36 10.86 -1.77
CA ALA A 63 -2.35 11.89 -1.96
C ALA A 63 -1.30 11.54 -3.05
N GLY A 64 -1.43 10.38 -3.71
CA GLY A 64 -0.58 9.96 -4.81
C GLY A 64 0.75 9.34 -4.40
N LEU A 65 0.92 8.97 -3.13
CA LEU A 65 2.13 8.29 -2.69
C LEU A 65 2.18 6.85 -3.21
N CYS A 66 3.39 6.36 -3.47
CA CYS A 66 3.63 4.95 -3.79
C CYS A 66 3.60 4.11 -2.50
N VAL A 67 2.39 3.89 -1.97
CA VAL A 67 2.21 3.04 -0.78
C VAL A 67 1.93 1.60 -1.16
N THR A 68 2.46 0.66 -0.38
CA THR A 68 2.24 -0.78 -0.51
C THR A 68 1.69 -1.33 0.81
N VAL A 69 1.07 -2.52 0.78
CA VAL A 69 0.63 -3.21 1.99
C VAL A 69 1.51 -4.42 2.24
N ASN A 70 2.03 -4.53 3.44
CA ASN A 70 2.99 -5.54 3.85
C ASN A 70 2.60 -6.13 5.21
N SER A 71 3.15 -7.31 5.52
CA SER A 71 2.83 -8.02 6.77
C SER A 71 3.70 -7.62 7.96
N ASP A 72 4.86 -7.02 7.71
CA ASP A 72 5.93 -6.92 8.72
C ASP A 72 6.33 -8.33 9.20
N ASP A 73 6.37 -8.58 10.49
CA ASP A 73 6.55 -9.91 11.08
C ASP A 73 5.17 -10.54 11.35
N PRO A 74 4.67 -11.44 10.46
CA PRO A 74 3.33 -11.99 10.60
C PRO A 74 3.16 -12.88 11.82
N ALA A 75 4.24 -13.52 12.30
CA ALA A 75 4.19 -14.35 13.51
C ALA A 75 4.02 -13.48 14.77
N TYR A 76 4.61 -12.29 14.78
CA TYR A 76 4.53 -11.36 15.90
C TYR A 76 3.27 -10.48 15.84
N PHE A 77 2.93 -9.94 14.66
CA PHE A 77 1.83 -8.98 14.50
C PHE A 77 0.49 -9.61 14.15
N GLY A 78 0.45 -10.92 13.86
CA GLY A 78 -0.79 -11.69 13.75
C GLY A 78 -1.50 -11.56 12.42
N GLY A 79 -0.79 -11.70 11.30
CA GLY A 79 -1.39 -11.78 9.98
C GLY A 79 -0.40 -11.64 8.84
N TYR A 80 -0.59 -12.44 7.79
CA TYR A 80 0.16 -12.33 6.54
C TYR A 80 -0.35 -11.18 5.68
N VAL A 81 0.17 -11.03 4.46
CA VAL A 81 -0.18 -9.92 3.58
C VAL A 81 -1.69 -9.87 3.27
N ASN A 82 -2.32 -11.01 3.03
CA ASN A 82 -3.76 -11.07 2.76
C ASN A 82 -4.60 -10.59 3.95
N ASP A 83 -4.21 -10.97 5.19
CA ASP A 83 -4.88 -10.51 6.40
C ASP A 83 -4.78 -8.99 6.55
N ASN A 84 -3.61 -8.42 6.25
CA ASN A 84 -3.42 -6.97 6.24
C ASN A 84 -4.35 -6.28 5.24
N TYR A 85 -4.50 -6.81 4.01
CA TYR A 85 -5.48 -6.29 3.05
C TYR A 85 -6.92 -6.42 3.59
N VAL A 86 -7.36 -7.63 3.91
CA VAL A 86 -8.75 -7.92 4.27
C VAL A 86 -9.19 -7.11 5.49
N GLN A 87 -8.41 -7.14 6.57
CA GLN A 87 -8.77 -6.44 7.81
C GLN A 87 -8.74 -4.93 7.66
N THR A 88 -7.73 -4.38 6.98
CA THR A 88 -7.62 -2.93 6.75
C THR A 88 -8.75 -2.44 5.86
N PHE A 89 -9.07 -3.14 4.78
CA PHE A 89 -10.15 -2.77 3.87
C PHE A 89 -11.52 -2.82 4.56
N ALA A 90 -11.77 -3.87 5.35
CA ALA A 90 -13.00 -3.97 6.14
C ALA A 90 -13.15 -2.81 7.15
N ALA A 91 -12.04 -2.35 7.73
CA ALA A 91 -12.06 -1.29 8.73
C ALA A 91 -12.11 0.12 8.13
N THR A 92 -11.47 0.34 6.98
CA THR A 92 -11.31 1.68 6.36
C THR A 92 -12.28 1.95 5.21
N GLY A 93 -12.97 0.93 4.69
CA GLY A 93 -13.87 1.06 3.55
C GLY A 93 -13.17 1.26 2.20
N LEU A 94 -11.89 0.92 2.08
CA LEU A 94 -11.16 0.95 0.82
C LEU A 94 -11.77 -0.04 -0.19
N ASP A 95 -11.74 0.31 -1.46
CA ASP A 95 -12.39 -0.43 -2.53
C ASP A 95 -11.43 -1.30 -3.37
N ALA A 96 -11.99 -2.06 -4.31
CA ALA A 96 -11.24 -2.95 -5.18
C ALA A 96 -10.23 -2.21 -6.08
N ARG A 97 -10.53 -0.96 -6.49
CA ARG A 97 -9.62 -0.15 -7.29
C ARG A 97 -8.39 0.28 -6.47
N GLN A 98 -8.62 0.63 -5.22
CA GLN A 98 -7.54 0.96 -4.28
C GLN A 98 -6.70 -0.29 -3.96
N ALA A 99 -7.33 -1.49 -3.89
CA ALA A 99 -6.60 -2.76 -3.77
C ALA A 99 -5.68 -3.01 -4.97
N TRP A 100 -6.21 -2.81 -6.18
CA TRP A 100 -5.41 -2.90 -7.41
C TRP A 100 -4.23 -1.92 -7.38
N GLN A 101 -4.47 -0.65 -7.00
CA GLN A 101 -3.42 0.37 -6.95
C GLN A 101 -2.32 0.02 -5.94
N LEU A 102 -2.68 -0.47 -4.75
CA LEU A 102 -1.72 -0.91 -3.74
C LEU A 102 -0.89 -2.11 -4.22
N ALA A 103 -1.52 -3.06 -4.91
CA ALA A 103 -0.84 -4.21 -5.50
C ALA A 103 0.09 -3.78 -6.65
N ALA A 104 -0.36 -2.88 -7.54
CA ALA A 104 0.46 -2.32 -8.61
C ALA A 104 1.68 -1.57 -8.04
N ASN A 105 1.48 -0.75 -7.00
CA ASN A 105 2.57 -0.08 -6.29
C ASN A 105 3.58 -1.09 -5.71
N SER A 106 3.14 -2.27 -5.25
CA SER A 106 4.04 -3.29 -4.70
C SER A 106 4.99 -3.84 -5.76
N PHE A 107 4.51 -4.02 -7.00
CA PHE A 107 5.36 -4.38 -8.13
C PHE A 107 6.27 -3.23 -8.55
N GLU A 108 5.74 -2.00 -8.61
CA GLU A 108 6.52 -0.80 -8.92
C GLU A 108 7.67 -0.59 -7.93
N ALA A 109 7.40 -0.81 -6.64
CA ALA A 109 8.37 -0.67 -5.55
C ALA A 109 9.39 -1.81 -5.45
N SER A 110 9.23 -2.89 -6.22
CA SER A 110 10.13 -4.03 -6.18
C SER A 110 11.47 -3.74 -6.88
N PHE A 111 12.53 -4.41 -6.44
CA PHE A 111 13.88 -4.30 -7.04
C PHE A 111 14.13 -5.28 -8.18
N VAL A 112 13.05 -5.78 -8.80
CA VAL A 112 13.16 -6.64 -9.99
C VAL A 112 13.38 -5.80 -11.26
N GLU A 113 13.88 -6.44 -12.32
CA GLU A 113 14.09 -5.80 -13.61
C GLU A 113 12.79 -5.21 -14.19
N PRO A 114 12.88 -4.09 -14.93
CA PRO A 114 11.70 -3.38 -15.45
C PRO A 114 10.74 -4.26 -16.25
N GLU A 115 11.26 -5.18 -17.07
CA GLU A 115 10.47 -6.08 -17.91
C GLU A 115 9.68 -7.08 -17.05
N VAL A 116 10.29 -7.59 -15.98
CA VAL A 116 9.62 -8.50 -15.02
C VAL A 116 8.51 -7.76 -14.29
N ARG A 117 8.77 -6.55 -13.87
CA ARG A 117 7.79 -5.66 -13.21
C ARG A 117 6.58 -5.40 -14.09
N GLN A 118 6.80 -5.05 -15.37
CA GLN A 118 5.73 -4.84 -16.35
C GLN A 118 4.89 -6.11 -16.55
N GLY A 119 5.55 -7.28 -16.56
CA GLY A 119 4.86 -8.57 -16.63
C GLY A 119 3.93 -8.82 -15.46
N TYR A 120 4.35 -8.49 -14.23
CA TYR A 120 3.51 -8.62 -13.04
C TYR A 120 2.31 -7.66 -13.06
N VAL A 121 2.52 -6.42 -13.46
CA VAL A 121 1.42 -5.44 -13.59
C VAL A 121 0.41 -5.90 -14.64
N ALA A 122 0.85 -6.41 -15.79
CA ALA A 122 -0.05 -6.94 -16.82
C ALA A 122 -0.87 -8.16 -16.35
N GLN A 123 -0.28 -9.02 -15.51
CA GLN A 123 -1.01 -10.11 -14.87
C GLN A 123 -2.04 -9.58 -13.89
N LEU A 124 -1.68 -8.62 -13.04
CA LEU A 124 -2.59 -7.97 -12.10
C LEU A 124 -3.78 -7.35 -12.82
N ASP A 125 -3.56 -6.63 -13.94
CA ASP A 125 -4.61 -6.05 -14.77
C ASP A 125 -5.58 -7.12 -15.32
N THR A 126 -5.05 -8.28 -15.67
CA THR A 126 -5.86 -9.38 -16.16
C THR A 126 -6.76 -9.93 -15.05
N TYR A 127 -6.22 -10.19 -13.87
CA TYR A 127 -7.00 -10.63 -12.71
C TYR A 127 -8.05 -9.61 -12.29
N PHE A 128 -7.69 -8.33 -12.27
CA PHE A 128 -8.63 -7.27 -11.89
C PHE A 128 -9.82 -7.16 -12.85
N ARG A 129 -9.58 -7.28 -14.16
CA ARG A 129 -10.67 -7.31 -15.16
C ARG A 129 -11.59 -8.51 -14.97
N GLN A 130 -11.04 -9.71 -14.77
CA GLN A 130 -11.82 -10.92 -14.51
C GLN A 130 -12.67 -10.80 -13.26
N PHE A 131 -12.13 -10.20 -12.20
CA PHE A 131 -12.86 -9.91 -10.97
C PHE A 131 -14.02 -8.94 -11.23
N ALA A 132 -13.79 -7.85 -11.94
CA ALA A 132 -14.82 -6.86 -12.26
C ALA A 132 -15.97 -7.47 -13.10
N GLU A 133 -15.64 -8.30 -14.10
CA GLU A 133 -16.62 -9.02 -14.93
C GLU A 133 -17.46 -10.00 -14.09
N SER A 134 -16.82 -10.78 -13.21
CA SER A 134 -17.51 -11.73 -12.33
C SER A 134 -18.43 -11.04 -11.34
N SER A 135 -18.02 -9.91 -10.78
CA SER A 135 -18.81 -9.12 -9.84
C SER A 135 -20.04 -8.49 -10.52
N ALA A 136 -19.87 -8.01 -11.75
CA ALA A 136 -20.98 -7.47 -12.54
C ALA A 136 -22.00 -8.54 -12.92
N ALA A 137 -21.54 -9.76 -13.23
CA ALA A 137 -22.43 -10.89 -13.54
C ALA A 137 -23.27 -11.34 -12.32
N GLN A 138 -22.72 -11.25 -11.11
CA GLN A 138 -23.40 -11.61 -9.87
C GLN A 138 -24.39 -10.54 -9.38
N ALA A 139 -24.25 -9.30 -9.84
CA ALA A 139 -25.11 -8.18 -9.47
C ALA A 139 -26.35 -8.04 -10.37
N GLN A 140 -26.50 -8.87 -11.40
CA GLN A 140 -27.71 -8.90 -12.23
C GLN A 140 -28.76 -9.79 -11.55
N PRO A 141 -30.00 -9.26 -11.35
CA PRO A 141 -31.09 -9.96 -10.66
C PRO A 141 -31.63 -11.16 -11.46
#